data_d2ee720917edfbf4893c96159094e0d5
#
_entry.id   d2ee720917edfbf4893c96159094e0d5
#
_cell.length_a   1.000
_cell.length_b   1.000
_cell.length_c   1.000
_cell.angle_alpha   90.00
_cell.angle_beta   90.00
_cell.angle_gamma   90.00
#
_symmetry.space_group_name_H-M   'P 1'
#
loop_
_entity.id
_entity.type
_entity.pdbx_description
1 polymer ?
#
loop_
_entity_poly.entity_id
_entity_poly.type
_entity_poly.pdbx_seq_one_letter_code
_entity_poly.pdbx_strand_id
1 'polypeptide(L)'
;MRIHPDLVKQQVEDRVKPYYFKQVVANRVMEMTDFLAQIPDLAYRDNTQSYTDENGVKQVNYRSCEIFVPNQTSVFYHAVKNVINDVNNKSYQYDLSDKYDIQILKYRPGGHYEWHIDYGVCWHPGLDRKLSISIQLSNESQYEGGELEIRNWKGDNVTAPKRLGSAIVFDSRVTHRAKPVTEGERIVLVGWASGPKLR
;
A
#
# COMPACT_ATOMS: atom_id res chain seq x y z
N MET A 1 -22.74 -7.82 -35.94
CA MET A 1 -22.82 -8.70 -34.76
C MET A 1 -22.83 -7.80 -33.52
N ARG A 2 -23.95 -7.66 -32.79
CA ARG A 2 -23.99 -6.85 -31.57
C ARG A 2 -23.54 -7.74 -30.43
N ILE A 3 -22.44 -7.36 -29.79
CA ILE A 3 -21.94 -8.05 -28.58
C ILE A 3 -22.92 -7.73 -27.44
N HIS A 4 -23.38 -8.76 -26.71
CA HIS A 4 -24.29 -8.57 -25.60
C HIS A 4 -23.64 -7.71 -24.51
N PRO A 5 -24.32 -6.70 -23.94
CA PRO A 5 -23.75 -5.80 -22.95
C PRO A 5 -23.14 -6.50 -21.73
N ASP A 6 -23.72 -7.64 -21.31
CA ASP A 6 -23.22 -8.41 -20.17
C ASP A 6 -21.91 -9.15 -20.48
N LEU A 7 -21.70 -9.57 -21.75
CA LEU A 7 -20.41 -10.14 -22.19
C LEU A 7 -19.29 -9.10 -22.21
N VAL A 8 -19.61 -7.86 -22.60
CA VAL A 8 -18.65 -6.74 -22.53
C VAL A 8 -18.32 -6.43 -21.08
N LYS A 9 -19.33 -6.41 -20.20
CA LYS A 9 -19.18 -6.19 -18.77
C LYS A 9 -18.30 -7.26 -18.11
N GLN A 10 -18.55 -8.53 -18.42
CA GLN A 10 -17.78 -9.67 -17.92
C GLN A 10 -16.33 -9.65 -18.42
N GLN A 11 -16.10 -9.31 -19.70
CA GLN A 11 -14.74 -9.16 -20.25
C GLN A 11 -13.96 -7.98 -19.66
N VAL A 12 -14.63 -6.90 -19.25
CA VAL A 12 -14.02 -5.76 -18.58
C VAL A 12 -13.74 -6.10 -17.10
N GLU A 13 -14.65 -6.81 -16.42
CA GLU A 13 -14.48 -7.29 -15.05
C GLU A 13 -13.31 -8.28 -14.91
N ASP A 14 -13.04 -9.09 -15.94
CA ASP A 14 -11.93 -10.06 -15.95
C ASP A 14 -10.57 -9.44 -16.33
N ARG A 15 -10.55 -8.25 -16.96
CA ARG A 15 -9.31 -7.67 -17.50
C ARG A 15 -8.59 -6.69 -16.56
N VAL A 16 -9.29 -6.04 -15.66
CA VAL A 16 -8.66 -5.05 -14.76
C VAL A 16 -9.18 -5.23 -13.35
N LYS A 17 -8.53 -6.09 -12.59
CA LYS A 17 -8.78 -6.15 -11.14
C LYS A 17 -8.20 -4.90 -10.49
N PRO A 18 -8.91 -4.27 -9.53
CA PRO A 18 -8.41 -3.09 -8.85
C PRO A 18 -7.21 -3.38 -7.96
N TYR A 19 -6.94 -4.66 -7.66
CA TYR A 19 -5.82 -5.12 -6.81
C TYR A 19 -5.42 -6.56 -7.15
N TYR A 20 -4.17 -6.90 -6.81
CA TYR A 20 -3.61 -8.25 -6.94
C TYR A 20 -2.90 -8.66 -5.65
N PHE A 21 -3.24 -9.86 -5.14
CA PHE A 21 -2.53 -10.45 -4.02
C PHE A 21 -1.29 -11.21 -4.51
N LYS A 22 -0.21 -11.07 -3.75
CA LYS A 22 1.05 -11.77 -3.96
C LYS A 22 1.59 -12.29 -2.62
N GLN A 23 2.49 -13.24 -2.68
CA GLN A 23 3.31 -13.66 -1.54
C GLN A 23 4.78 -13.41 -1.92
N VAL A 24 5.46 -12.61 -1.11
CA VAL A 24 6.91 -12.42 -1.26
C VAL A 24 7.61 -13.72 -0.93
N VAL A 25 8.62 -14.10 -1.69
CA VAL A 25 9.36 -15.35 -1.48
C VAL A 25 10.03 -15.38 -0.10
N ALA A 26 10.04 -16.56 0.54
CA ALA A 26 10.38 -16.71 1.95
C ALA A 26 11.78 -16.16 2.33
N ASN A 27 12.81 -16.42 1.53
CA ASN A 27 14.15 -15.90 1.79
C ASN A 27 14.18 -14.36 1.77
N ARG A 28 13.43 -13.71 0.89
CA ARG A 28 13.33 -12.26 0.85
C ARG A 28 12.58 -11.68 2.05
N VAL A 29 11.57 -12.40 2.52
CA VAL A 29 10.85 -12.04 3.76
C VAL A 29 11.80 -12.11 4.94
N MET A 30 12.60 -13.18 5.06
CA MET A 30 13.61 -13.33 6.12
C MET A 30 14.63 -12.20 6.09
N GLU A 31 15.22 -11.90 4.94
CA GLU A 31 16.16 -10.78 4.79
C GLU A 31 15.54 -9.44 5.25
N MET A 32 14.27 -9.18 4.91
CA MET A 32 13.58 -7.96 5.34
C MET A 32 13.34 -7.94 6.85
N THR A 33 12.92 -9.06 7.45
CA THR A 33 12.67 -9.14 8.90
C THR A 33 13.95 -9.05 9.71
N ASP A 34 15.03 -9.68 9.25
CA ASP A 34 16.35 -9.58 9.88
C ASP A 34 16.90 -8.15 9.84
N PHE A 35 16.70 -7.46 8.72
CA PHE A 35 17.08 -6.04 8.63
C PHE A 35 16.18 -5.16 9.51
N LEU A 36 14.87 -5.45 9.52
CA LEU A 36 13.89 -4.73 10.34
C LEU A 36 14.25 -4.78 11.83
N ALA A 37 14.69 -5.94 12.32
CA ALA A 37 15.11 -6.15 13.71
C ALA A 37 16.34 -5.29 14.11
N GLN A 38 17.10 -4.79 13.14
CA GLN A 38 18.26 -3.93 13.36
C GLN A 38 17.93 -2.44 13.32
N ILE A 39 16.70 -2.07 12.89
CA ILE A 39 16.27 -0.66 12.87
C ILE A 39 15.91 -0.24 14.29
N PRO A 40 16.63 0.70 14.92
CA PRO A 40 16.31 1.15 16.26
C PRO A 40 14.99 1.96 16.25
N ASP A 41 14.24 1.90 17.34
CA ASP A 41 12.99 2.67 17.48
C ASP A 41 13.18 4.18 17.22
N LEU A 42 14.30 4.74 17.62
CA LEU A 42 14.64 6.15 17.40
C LEU A 42 14.79 6.54 15.91
N ALA A 43 14.92 5.57 15.00
CA ALA A 43 14.97 5.82 13.56
C ALA A 43 13.58 6.07 12.97
N TYR A 44 12.53 5.67 13.67
CA TYR A 44 11.16 5.95 13.28
C TYR A 44 10.76 7.35 13.69
N ARG A 45 10.02 8.04 12.81
CA ARG A 45 9.52 9.40 13.05
C ARG A 45 8.01 9.37 13.14
N ASP A 46 7.45 10.15 14.07
CA ASP A 46 6.01 10.34 14.14
C ASP A 46 5.47 10.92 12.81
N ASN A 47 4.38 10.35 12.34
CA ASN A 47 3.67 10.79 11.14
C ASN A 47 2.16 10.87 11.41
N THR A 48 1.82 11.40 12.56
CA THR A 48 0.43 11.71 12.90
C THR A 48 -0.04 12.91 12.11
N GLN A 49 -1.16 12.77 11.41
CA GLN A 49 -1.76 13.82 10.59
C GLN A 49 -3.18 14.11 11.06
N SER A 50 -3.54 15.38 11.06
CA SER A 50 -4.90 15.84 11.30
C SER A 50 -5.33 16.76 10.16
N TYR A 51 -6.63 16.85 9.93
CA TYR A 51 -7.21 17.83 9.01
C TYR A 51 -8.28 18.64 9.72
N THR A 52 -8.59 19.81 9.17
CA THR A 52 -9.71 20.64 9.62
C THR A 52 -10.86 20.40 8.64
N ASP A 53 -12.03 20.02 9.15
CA ASP A 53 -13.21 19.82 8.32
C ASP A 53 -13.81 21.15 7.79
N GLU A 54 -14.84 21.06 6.98
CA GLU A 54 -15.53 22.20 6.38
C GLU A 54 -16.17 23.16 7.40
N ASN A 55 -16.39 22.70 8.64
CA ASN A 55 -16.94 23.48 9.74
C ASN A 55 -15.84 24.12 10.60
N GLY A 56 -14.56 23.98 10.22
CA GLY A 56 -13.43 24.49 10.97
C GLY A 56 -13.04 23.65 12.19
N VAL A 57 -13.66 22.46 12.36
CA VAL A 57 -13.33 21.55 13.46
C VAL A 57 -12.12 20.73 13.08
N LYS A 58 -11.08 20.79 13.92
CA LYS A 58 -9.88 19.97 13.75
C LYS A 58 -10.21 18.52 14.05
N GLN A 59 -10.28 17.71 12.98
CA GLN A 59 -10.34 16.26 13.08
C GLN A 59 -8.94 15.74 13.44
N VAL A 60 -8.80 15.32 14.66
CA VAL A 60 -7.54 14.74 15.16
C VAL A 60 -7.48 13.30 14.68
N ASN A 61 -6.32 12.93 14.10
CA ASN A 61 -6.00 11.56 13.74
C ASN A 61 -6.65 11.04 12.43
N TYR A 62 -6.46 11.75 11.34
CA TYR A 62 -6.66 11.19 10.00
C TYR A 62 -5.66 10.04 9.71
N ARG A 63 -4.45 10.19 10.23
CA ARG A 63 -3.38 9.19 10.19
C ARG A 63 -2.59 9.24 11.49
N SER A 64 -2.36 8.07 12.08
CA SER A 64 -1.49 7.92 13.24
C SER A 64 -0.58 6.71 13.03
N CYS A 65 0.68 6.96 12.73
CA CYS A 65 1.72 5.93 12.58
C CYS A 65 3.11 6.56 12.71
N GLU A 66 4.09 5.71 12.91
CA GLU A 66 5.51 6.06 12.80
C GLU A 66 6.05 5.60 11.47
N ILE A 67 6.99 6.36 10.87
CA ILE A 67 7.59 6.03 9.58
C ILE A 67 9.12 5.93 9.67
N PHE A 68 9.67 4.99 8.91
CA PHE A 68 11.08 4.92 8.53
C PHE A 68 11.19 4.84 7.01
N VAL A 69 12.13 5.59 6.43
CA VAL A 69 12.35 5.60 4.97
C VAL A 69 13.65 4.90 4.65
N PRO A 70 13.60 3.64 4.17
CA PRO A 70 14.79 2.91 3.73
C PRO A 70 15.42 3.56 2.51
N ASN A 71 16.72 3.36 2.33
CA ASN A 71 17.41 3.82 1.12
C ASN A 71 17.05 2.96 -0.11
N GLN A 72 17.38 3.48 -1.31
CA GLN A 72 17.05 2.84 -2.59
C GLN A 72 17.93 1.61 -2.91
N THR A 73 18.95 1.31 -2.11
CA THR A 73 19.78 0.11 -2.23
C THR A 73 19.36 -0.99 -1.27
N SER A 74 18.33 -0.74 -0.47
CA SER A 74 17.86 -1.68 0.56
C SER A 74 17.12 -2.88 -0.04
N VAL A 75 17.10 -3.98 0.71
CA VAL A 75 16.28 -5.15 0.42
C VAL A 75 14.80 -4.79 0.23
N PHE A 76 14.31 -3.81 0.98
CA PHE A 76 12.93 -3.31 0.91
C PHE A 76 12.62 -2.67 -0.43
N TYR A 77 13.51 -1.82 -0.94
CA TYR A 77 13.36 -1.18 -2.24
C TYR A 77 13.29 -2.20 -3.37
N HIS A 78 14.20 -3.16 -3.37
CA HIS A 78 14.22 -4.22 -4.37
C HIS A 78 12.99 -5.14 -4.29
N ALA A 79 12.50 -5.43 -3.09
CA ALA A 79 11.28 -6.22 -2.93
C ALA A 79 10.06 -5.50 -3.54
N VAL A 80 9.85 -4.22 -3.23
CA VAL A 80 8.77 -3.40 -3.78
C VAL A 80 8.87 -3.33 -5.31
N LYS A 81 10.03 -2.96 -5.84
CA LYS A 81 10.25 -2.83 -7.28
C LYS A 81 9.94 -4.12 -8.03
N ASN A 82 10.44 -5.26 -7.54
CA ASN A 82 10.26 -6.55 -8.18
C ASN A 82 8.79 -6.98 -8.19
N VAL A 83 8.09 -6.85 -7.05
CA VAL A 83 6.67 -7.26 -6.96
C VAL A 83 5.78 -6.36 -7.81
N ILE A 84 5.99 -5.03 -7.77
CA ILE A 84 5.20 -4.10 -8.60
C ILE A 84 5.44 -4.40 -10.08
N ASN A 85 6.69 -4.58 -10.52
CA ASN A 85 6.99 -4.85 -11.92
C ASN A 85 6.41 -6.17 -12.40
N ASP A 86 6.47 -7.23 -11.58
CA ASP A 86 5.84 -8.51 -11.92
C ASP A 86 4.33 -8.36 -12.15
N VAL A 87 3.65 -7.64 -11.26
CA VAL A 87 2.21 -7.39 -11.38
C VAL A 87 1.91 -6.45 -12.55
N ASN A 88 2.69 -5.39 -12.73
CA ASN A 88 2.48 -4.44 -13.82
C ASN A 88 2.61 -5.11 -15.19
N ASN A 89 3.66 -5.91 -15.39
CA ASN A 89 3.93 -6.59 -16.65
C ASN A 89 2.82 -7.61 -17.01
N LYS A 90 2.22 -8.24 -16.00
CA LYS A 90 1.18 -9.26 -16.20
C LYS A 90 -0.24 -8.71 -16.28
N SER A 91 -0.47 -7.53 -15.70
CA SER A 91 -1.84 -7.10 -15.41
C SER A 91 -2.14 -5.65 -15.79
N TYR A 92 -1.46 -4.68 -15.16
CA TYR A 92 -1.79 -3.26 -15.37
C TYR A 92 -1.21 -2.68 -16.65
N GLN A 93 -0.01 -3.08 -17.04
CA GLN A 93 0.69 -2.61 -18.23
C GLN A 93 0.84 -1.07 -18.29
N TYR A 94 0.96 -0.43 -17.12
CA TYR A 94 1.23 1.01 -17.06
C TYR A 94 2.64 1.33 -17.52
N ASP A 95 2.80 2.48 -18.16
CA ASP A 95 4.09 3.09 -18.39
C ASP A 95 4.62 3.58 -17.04
N LEU A 96 5.56 2.85 -16.46
CA LEU A 96 6.18 3.18 -15.18
C LEU A 96 7.56 3.76 -15.42
N SER A 97 7.88 4.82 -14.69
CA SER A 97 9.26 5.30 -14.56
C SER A 97 10.07 4.36 -13.67
N ASP A 98 11.38 4.61 -13.55
CA ASP A 98 12.25 3.93 -12.60
C ASP A 98 12.17 4.53 -11.17
N LYS A 99 11.20 5.42 -10.92
CA LYS A 99 11.02 6.11 -9.65
C LYS A 99 10.05 5.37 -8.75
N TYR A 100 10.58 4.85 -7.65
CA TYR A 100 9.83 4.17 -6.60
C TYR A 100 10.09 4.87 -5.28
N ASP A 101 9.01 5.18 -4.56
CA ASP A 101 9.08 5.66 -3.18
C ASP A 101 8.71 4.50 -2.26
N ILE A 102 9.38 4.39 -1.10
CA ILE A 102 9.09 3.35 -0.12
C ILE A 102 9.08 3.91 1.29
N GLN A 103 8.26 3.33 2.15
CA GLN A 103 8.21 3.64 3.58
C GLN A 103 7.93 2.37 4.37
N ILE A 104 8.57 2.21 5.52
CA ILE A 104 8.15 1.25 6.53
C ILE A 104 7.28 2.02 7.52
N LEU A 105 6.06 1.53 7.72
CA LEU A 105 5.07 2.11 8.63
C LEU A 105 4.93 1.18 9.83
N LYS A 106 4.97 1.78 11.03
CA LYS A 106 4.77 1.12 12.30
C LYS A 106 3.50 1.70 12.93
N TYR A 107 2.53 0.83 13.18
CA TYR A 107 1.27 1.17 13.83
C TYR A 107 1.24 0.53 15.21
N ARG A 108 1.20 1.34 16.26
CA ARG A 108 0.98 0.95 17.66
C ARG A 108 -0.52 0.94 17.98
N PRO A 109 -0.96 0.49 19.17
CA PRO A 109 -2.36 0.57 19.57
C PRO A 109 -2.95 1.97 19.36
N GLY A 110 -4.11 2.04 18.67
CA GLY A 110 -4.72 3.28 18.19
C GLY A 110 -4.20 3.77 16.83
N GLY A 111 -3.07 3.25 16.35
CA GLY A 111 -2.48 3.62 15.05
C GLY A 111 -3.35 3.18 13.89
N HIS A 112 -3.58 4.07 12.94
CA HIS A 112 -4.48 3.87 11.79
C HIS A 112 -4.17 4.84 10.65
N TYR A 113 -4.84 4.66 9.53
CA TYR A 113 -4.90 5.61 8.42
C TYR A 113 -6.29 5.54 7.78
N GLU A 114 -7.03 6.63 7.81
CA GLU A 114 -8.39 6.69 7.30
C GLU A 114 -8.47 6.52 5.78
N TRP A 115 -9.70 6.43 5.26
CA TRP A 115 -9.96 6.26 3.84
C TRP A 115 -9.28 7.34 2.99
N HIS A 116 -8.43 6.92 2.07
CA HIS A 116 -7.67 7.81 1.18
C HIS A 116 -7.34 7.13 -0.15
N ILE A 117 -6.81 7.90 -1.06
CA ILE A 117 -6.16 7.46 -2.29
C ILE A 117 -4.72 7.94 -2.28
N ASP A 118 -3.85 7.22 -2.96
CA ASP A 118 -2.41 7.58 -3.06
C ASP A 118 -2.10 8.43 -4.30
N TYR A 119 -3.04 8.49 -5.25
CA TYR A 119 -2.88 9.24 -6.49
C TYR A 119 -2.73 10.74 -6.25
N GLY A 120 -1.92 11.40 -7.08
CA GLY A 120 -1.70 12.86 -7.02
C GLY A 120 -0.66 13.33 -6.00
N VAL A 121 -0.19 12.45 -5.10
CA VAL A 121 0.89 12.76 -4.16
C VAL A 121 2.19 12.16 -4.67
N CYS A 122 2.90 12.86 -5.54
CA CYS A 122 4.16 12.37 -6.09
C CYS A 122 5.29 13.39 -5.84
N TRP A 123 6.42 12.88 -5.31
CA TRP A 123 7.62 13.69 -5.07
C TRP A 123 8.44 13.96 -6.35
N HIS A 124 8.05 13.34 -7.47
CA HIS A 124 8.77 13.45 -8.75
C HIS A 124 8.01 14.37 -9.69
N PRO A 125 8.57 15.55 -10.04
CA PRO A 125 7.92 16.51 -10.94
C PRO A 125 7.50 15.85 -12.28
N GLY A 126 6.27 16.13 -12.71
CA GLY A 126 5.74 15.60 -13.98
C GLY A 126 5.25 14.16 -13.96
N LEU A 127 5.36 13.47 -12.83
CA LEU A 127 4.88 12.11 -12.63
C LEU A 127 3.69 12.07 -11.67
N ASP A 128 2.92 10.98 -11.74
CA ASP A 128 1.90 10.60 -10.77
C ASP A 128 2.20 9.20 -10.26
N ARG A 129 1.78 8.89 -9.03
CA ARG A 129 1.76 7.51 -8.52
C ARG A 129 0.75 6.71 -9.33
N LYS A 130 1.19 5.58 -9.90
CA LYS A 130 0.39 4.67 -10.73
C LYS A 130 -0.03 3.45 -9.95
N LEU A 131 0.92 2.83 -9.28
CA LEU A 131 0.69 1.62 -8.49
C LEU A 131 1.18 1.80 -7.06
N SER A 132 0.37 1.33 -6.14
CA SER A 132 0.67 1.23 -4.71
C SER A 132 0.87 -0.23 -4.32
N ILE A 133 1.72 -0.47 -3.34
CA ILE A 133 1.93 -1.79 -2.75
C ILE A 133 1.94 -1.68 -1.22
N SER A 134 1.41 -2.70 -0.56
CA SER A 134 1.59 -2.92 0.88
C SER A 134 2.06 -4.35 1.10
N ILE A 135 3.17 -4.55 1.84
CA ILE A 135 3.75 -5.84 2.20
C ILE A 135 3.75 -5.97 3.72
N GLN A 136 3.14 -7.03 4.26
CA GLN A 136 3.14 -7.29 5.69
C GLN A 136 4.53 -7.73 6.17
N LEU A 137 5.05 -7.02 7.19
CA LEU A 137 6.33 -7.32 7.85
C LEU A 137 6.17 -7.80 9.30
N SER A 138 4.97 -7.70 9.89
CA SER A 138 4.60 -8.34 11.16
C SER A 138 3.92 -9.68 10.90
N ASN A 139 4.11 -10.63 11.81
CA ASN A 139 3.29 -11.84 11.82
C ASN A 139 1.88 -11.48 12.31
N GLU A 140 0.86 -12.11 11.73
CA GLU A 140 -0.55 -11.90 12.10
C GLU A 140 -0.87 -12.20 13.57
N SER A 141 -0.03 -13.03 14.25
CA SER A 141 -0.15 -13.34 15.68
C SER A 141 0.45 -12.27 16.61
N GLN A 142 1.12 -11.25 16.06
CA GLN A 142 1.82 -10.21 16.83
C GLN A 142 0.95 -8.97 17.09
N TYR A 143 -0.24 -8.89 16.47
CA TYR A 143 -1.11 -7.73 16.60
C TYR A 143 -2.58 -8.07 16.30
N GLU A 144 -3.48 -7.28 16.86
CA GLU A 144 -4.91 -7.32 16.57
C GLU A 144 -5.38 -6.01 15.92
N GLY A 145 -6.48 -6.09 15.16
CA GLY A 145 -6.92 -4.96 14.35
C GLY A 145 -6.00 -4.69 13.17
N GLY A 146 -5.88 -3.44 12.78
CA GLY A 146 -4.95 -2.98 11.75
C GLY A 146 -5.17 -3.56 10.35
N GLU A 147 -6.38 -4.06 10.03
CA GLU A 147 -6.68 -4.59 8.70
C GLU A 147 -6.49 -3.52 7.63
N LEU A 148 -5.83 -3.87 6.53
CA LEU A 148 -5.86 -3.07 5.32
C LEU A 148 -7.13 -3.41 4.54
N GLU A 149 -8.02 -2.44 4.41
CA GLU A 149 -9.24 -2.54 3.61
C GLU A 149 -9.11 -1.74 2.32
N ILE A 150 -9.56 -2.32 1.23
CA ILE A 150 -9.59 -1.73 -0.11
C ILE A 150 -11.03 -1.72 -0.60
N ARG A 151 -11.50 -0.60 -1.11
CA ARG A 151 -12.81 -0.50 -1.72
C ARG A 151 -12.73 -0.89 -3.18
N ASN A 152 -13.45 -1.96 -3.55
CA ASN A 152 -13.56 -2.34 -4.94
C ASN A 152 -14.50 -1.38 -5.69
N TRP A 153 -14.59 -1.50 -7.01
CA TRP A 153 -15.45 -0.66 -7.85
C TRP A 153 -16.95 -0.89 -7.66
N LYS A 154 -17.37 -1.99 -7.00
CA LYS A 154 -18.76 -2.20 -6.59
C LYS A 154 -19.11 -1.49 -5.28
N GLY A 155 -18.11 -0.90 -4.63
CA GLY A 155 -18.26 -0.25 -3.32
C GLY A 155 -18.06 -1.19 -2.12
N ASP A 156 -17.76 -2.49 -2.36
CA ASP A 156 -17.51 -3.44 -1.28
C ASP A 156 -16.10 -3.26 -0.71
N ASN A 157 -15.95 -3.49 0.57
CA ASN A 157 -14.66 -3.51 1.22
C ASN A 157 -14.05 -4.92 1.14
N VAL A 158 -12.83 -4.99 0.67
CA VAL A 158 -12.02 -6.21 0.62
C VAL A 158 -10.87 -6.07 1.60
N THR A 159 -10.73 -7.04 2.50
CA THR A 159 -9.65 -7.08 3.48
C THR A 159 -8.43 -7.81 2.90
N ALA A 160 -7.28 -7.16 2.96
CA ALA A 160 -6.02 -7.78 2.55
C ALA A 160 -5.54 -8.82 3.57
N PRO A 161 -4.85 -9.89 3.14
CA PRO A 161 -4.29 -10.89 4.04
C PRO A 161 -3.29 -10.27 5.04
N LYS A 162 -3.34 -10.74 6.29
CA LYS A 162 -2.45 -10.29 7.39
C LYS A 162 -1.16 -11.13 7.50
N ARG A 163 -1.07 -12.26 6.79
CA ARG A 163 0.07 -13.17 6.86
C ARG A 163 1.38 -12.46 6.52
N LEU A 164 2.43 -12.73 7.28
CA LEU A 164 3.78 -12.23 7.03
C LEU A 164 4.22 -12.49 5.58
N GLY A 165 4.75 -11.45 4.91
CA GLY A 165 5.16 -11.48 3.51
C GLY A 165 4.01 -11.40 2.51
N SER A 166 2.74 -11.36 2.95
CA SER A 166 1.63 -11.08 2.04
C SER A 166 1.75 -9.68 1.48
N ALA A 167 1.58 -9.56 0.17
CA ALA A 167 1.63 -8.30 -0.54
C ALA A 167 0.32 -8.08 -1.30
N ILE A 168 -0.11 -6.84 -1.37
CA ILE A 168 -1.19 -6.41 -2.25
C ILE A 168 -0.70 -5.25 -3.11
N VAL A 169 -0.87 -5.36 -4.43
CA VAL A 169 -0.59 -4.30 -5.39
C VAL A 169 -1.91 -3.80 -5.96
N PHE A 170 -2.10 -2.50 -5.98
CA PHE A 170 -3.33 -1.87 -6.45
C PHE A 170 -3.06 -0.54 -7.17
N ASP A 171 -4.00 -0.13 -8.02
CA ASP A 171 -3.98 1.19 -8.65
C ASP A 171 -4.02 2.27 -7.56
N SER A 172 -3.14 3.26 -7.66
CA SER A 172 -3.03 4.32 -6.64
C SER A 172 -4.30 5.19 -6.48
N ARG A 173 -5.27 5.06 -7.40
CA ARG A 173 -6.60 5.71 -7.33
C ARG A 173 -7.61 4.90 -6.51
N VAL A 174 -7.26 3.69 -6.11
CA VAL A 174 -8.15 2.84 -5.31
C VAL A 174 -8.21 3.36 -3.88
N THR A 175 -9.44 3.59 -3.40
CA THR A 175 -9.67 4.02 -2.02
C THR A 175 -9.37 2.89 -1.06
N HIS A 176 -8.57 3.17 -0.03
CA HIS A 176 -8.15 2.19 0.95
C HIS A 176 -7.92 2.83 2.32
N ARG A 177 -7.86 2.00 3.37
CA ARG A 177 -7.53 2.43 4.74
C ARG A 177 -6.78 1.34 5.51
N ALA A 178 -6.06 1.75 6.56
CA ALA A 178 -5.62 0.87 7.62
C ALA A 178 -6.48 1.10 8.86
N LYS A 179 -7.23 0.08 9.29
CA LYS A 179 -8.02 0.15 10.52
C LYS A 179 -7.15 0.33 11.74
N PRO A 180 -7.69 0.82 12.86
CA PRO A 180 -6.93 0.93 14.09
C PRO A 180 -6.36 -0.43 14.54
N VAL A 181 -5.09 -0.43 14.91
CA VAL A 181 -4.49 -1.54 15.68
C VAL A 181 -5.05 -1.47 17.09
N THR A 182 -5.54 -2.57 17.62
CA THR A 182 -6.11 -2.64 18.97
C THR A 182 -5.10 -3.17 19.98
N GLU A 183 -4.27 -4.13 19.56
CA GLU A 183 -3.19 -4.71 20.40
C GLU A 183 -1.94 -4.98 19.57
N GLY A 184 -0.79 -4.98 20.24
CA GLY A 184 0.50 -5.29 19.61
C GLY A 184 0.99 -4.21 18.66
N GLU A 185 1.80 -4.61 17.68
CA GLU A 185 2.45 -3.70 16.75
C GLU A 185 2.39 -4.24 15.32
N ARG A 186 1.79 -3.48 14.42
CA ARG A 186 1.72 -3.81 13.00
C ARG A 186 2.79 -3.04 12.23
N ILE A 187 3.68 -3.77 11.54
CA ILE A 187 4.70 -3.19 10.68
C ILE A 187 4.43 -3.61 9.24
N VAL A 188 4.46 -2.62 8.33
CA VAL A 188 4.26 -2.85 6.89
C VAL A 188 5.27 -2.06 6.07
N LEU A 189 5.68 -2.62 4.96
CA LEU A 189 6.39 -1.91 3.92
C LEU A 189 5.37 -1.45 2.87
N VAL A 190 5.29 -0.15 2.65
CA VAL A 190 4.49 0.43 1.58
C VAL A 190 5.40 1.03 0.52
N GLY A 191 4.90 1.08 -0.70
CA GLY A 191 5.66 1.69 -1.79
C GLY A 191 4.77 2.10 -2.95
N TRP A 192 5.33 2.94 -3.80
CA TRP A 192 4.64 3.51 -4.94
C TRP A 192 5.56 3.52 -6.16
N ALA A 193 5.02 3.08 -7.28
CA ALA A 193 5.63 3.28 -8.59
C ALA A 193 4.98 4.46 -9.29
N SER A 194 5.79 5.36 -9.81
CA SER A 194 5.35 6.55 -10.53
C SER A 194 5.49 6.37 -12.04
N GLY A 195 4.70 7.09 -12.80
CA GLY A 195 4.74 7.13 -14.25
C GLY A 195 4.19 8.46 -14.79
N PRO A 196 4.23 8.68 -16.11
CA PRO A 196 3.76 9.90 -16.74
C PRO A 196 2.33 10.25 -16.32
N LYS A 197 2.03 11.55 -16.20
CA LYS A 197 0.65 12.01 -15.95
C LYS A 197 -0.29 11.49 -17.04
N LEU A 198 -1.51 11.14 -16.64
CA LEU A 198 -2.57 10.85 -17.60
C LEU A 198 -2.87 12.14 -18.38
N ARG A 199 -2.93 12.02 -19.71
CA ARG A 199 -3.29 13.12 -20.62
C ARG A 199 -4.76 12.99 -21.00
#